data_6209c05c841bfd92a5dbef1639074bb3
#
_entry.id   6209c05c841bfd92a5dbef1639074bb3
#
_cell.length_a   1.000
_cell.length_b   1.000
_cell.length_c   1.000
_cell.angle_alpha   90.00
_cell.angle_beta   90.00
_cell.angle_gamma   90.00
#
_symmetry.space_group_name_H-M   'P 1'
#
loop_
_entity.id
_entity.type
_entity.pdbx_description
1 polymer ?
#
loop_
_entity_poly.entity_id
_entity_poly.type
_entity_poly.pdbx_seq_one_letter_code
_entity_poly.pdbx_strand_id
1 'polypeptide(L)'
;MMFLGIDAGATKTEAVVIDKKERILGVGYGGPANLNSSPLQVVRNSLIKAIVEALPEKSNKDNIKSACISIAGTLGGNTKIIREILNEVLPKTSIIIKRDYEIAHIACFNFKPGVVFIAGTGSIAYGVNEKGERVRVGGWGHLVGDEGSGYWVGQEGVRAGLKFYDGRGQPTILYNYLKEYLGIENDSPDSIIRAIYSSENKKTLIAGFAPYVVKAAREGDQVARLILERAAEEIVSSYLAAVQRLKFESIQGKLGIAGGFYFGARDILKPILLWKLGRVFGDIVDLKEPIMSNAEAAARVALKTSTNISQKTTPHNYGS
;
A
#
# COMPACT_ATOMS: atom_id res chain seq x y z
N MET A 1 29.00 6.38 3.79
CA MET A 1 28.21 5.96 2.62
C MET A 1 26.82 5.63 3.08
N MET A 2 25.80 6.30 2.56
CA MET A 2 24.40 6.22 2.97
C MET A 2 23.51 5.75 1.81
N PHE A 3 22.36 5.19 2.13
CA PHE A 3 21.34 4.71 1.21
C PHE A 3 19.99 5.25 1.66
N LEU A 4 19.26 5.84 0.71
CA LEU A 4 18.01 6.52 0.97
C LEU A 4 16.83 5.68 0.43
N GLY A 5 15.81 5.49 1.23
CA GLY A 5 14.52 4.97 0.81
C GLY A 5 13.44 6.03 0.99
N ILE A 6 12.51 6.11 0.06
CA ILE A 6 11.39 7.05 0.10
C ILE A 6 10.10 6.29 -0.21
N ASP A 7 9.10 6.45 0.62
CA ASP A 7 7.72 6.01 0.35
C ASP A 7 6.84 7.25 0.08
N ALA A 8 6.49 7.43 -1.19
CA ALA A 8 5.74 8.59 -1.68
C ALA A 8 4.25 8.27 -1.77
N GLY A 9 3.51 8.55 -0.70
CA GLY A 9 2.09 8.27 -0.59
C GLY A 9 1.19 9.43 -1.01
N ALA A 10 -0.13 9.16 -1.07
CA ALA A 10 -1.14 10.16 -1.40
C ALA A 10 -1.40 11.18 -0.27
N THR A 11 -1.06 10.85 0.97
CA THR A 11 -1.30 11.69 2.16
C THR A 11 -0.02 12.12 2.86
N LYS A 12 1.01 11.30 2.82
CA LYS A 12 2.31 11.57 3.45
C LYS A 12 3.44 10.95 2.64
N THR A 13 4.63 11.49 2.83
CA THR A 13 5.90 10.95 2.36
C THR A 13 6.75 10.59 3.57
N GLU A 14 7.39 9.43 3.54
CA GLU A 14 8.39 9.02 4.52
C GLU A 14 9.71 8.78 3.83
N ALA A 15 10.81 9.26 4.40
CA ALA A 15 12.16 9.02 3.93
C ALA A 15 13.00 8.41 5.05
N VAL A 16 13.79 7.39 4.74
CA VAL A 16 14.68 6.70 5.68
C VAL A 16 16.07 6.61 5.10
N VAL A 17 17.06 7.03 5.86
CA VAL A 17 18.48 6.89 5.52
C VAL A 17 19.08 5.76 6.35
N ILE A 18 19.77 4.81 5.68
CA ILE A 18 20.48 3.72 6.34
C ILE A 18 21.98 3.70 5.98
N ASP A 19 22.79 3.04 6.80
CA ASP A 19 24.17 2.75 6.52
C ASP A 19 24.37 1.37 5.83
N LYS A 20 25.61 0.98 5.58
CA LYS A 20 25.96 -0.33 5.00
C LYS A 20 25.60 -1.54 5.88
N LYS A 21 25.36 -1.33 7.16
CA LYS A 21 24.95 -2.36 8.14
C LYS A 21 23.44 -2.35 8.37
N GLU A 22 22.68 -1.69 7.48
CA GLU A 22 21.22 -1.52 7.56
C GLU A 22 20.73 -0.77 8.81
N ARG A 23 21.59 -0.05 9.52
CA ARG A 23 21.20 0.75 10.69
C ARG A 23 20.57 2.04 10.19
N ILE A 24 19.42 2.39 10.74
CA ILE A 24 18.74 3.65 10.46
C ILE A 24 19.56 4.80 11.03
N LEU A 25 19.91 5.75 10.19
CA LEU A 25 20.67 6.96 10.54
C LEU A 25 19.78 8.18 10.68
N GLY A 26 18.62 8.18 10.04
CA GLY A 26 17.63 9.26 10.16
C GLY A 26 16.34 8.92 9.42
N VAL A 27 15.26 9.57 9.85
CA VAL A 27 13.92 9.45 9.31
C VAL A 27 13.37 10.84 9.11
N GLY A 28 12.70 11.09 8.00
CA GLY A 28 12.09 12.38 7.70
C GLY A 28 10.72 12.23 7.07
N TYR A 29 9.88 13.25 7.24
CA TYR A 29 8.50 13.25 6.80
C TYR A 29 8.18 14.46 5.92
N GLY A 30 7.36 14.20 4.91
CA GLY A 30 6.80 15.21 4.02
C GLY A 30 5.29 15.05 3.87
N GLY A 31 4.68 16.00 3.17
CA GLY A 31 3.27 15.94 2.79
C GLY A 31 3.00 14.92 1.67
N PRO A 32 1.86 15.05 0.96
CA PRO A 32 1.51 14.17 -0.15
C PRO A 32 2.52 14.27 -1.30
N ALA A 33 2.86 13.11 -1.91
CA ALA A 33 3.79 13.05 -3.04
C ALA A 33 3.31 12.11 -4.15
N ASN A 34 2.00 12.00 -4.36
CA ASN A 34 1.43 11.27 -5.48
C ASN A 34 0.95 12.23 -6.57
N LEU A 35 1.62 12.19 -7.75
CA LEU A 35 1.30 13.06 -8.90
C LEU A 35 -0.10 12.84 -9.49
N ASN A 36 -0.77 11.73 -9.16
CA ASN A 36 -2.14 11.50 -9.60
C ASN A 36 -3.18 12.27 -8.76
N SER A 37 -2.80 12.75 -7.58
CA SER A 37 -3.70 13.41 -6.61
C SER A 37 -3.18 14.72 -6.04
N SER A 38 -1.96 15.12 -6.39
CA SER A 38 -1.32 16.33 -5.84
C SER A 38 -0.62 17.13 -6.92
N PRO A 39 -0.67 18.47 -6.87
CA PRO A 39 0.07 19.34 -7.77
C PRO A 39 1.59 19.08 -7.71
N LEU A 40 2.28 19.25 -8.84
CA LEU A 40 3.70 19.00 -8.97
C LEU A 40 4.55 19.71 -7.90
N GLN A 41 4.24 20.98 -7.61
CA GLN A 41 4.98 21.77 -6.62
C GLN A 41 4.81 21.22 -5.20
N VAL A 42 3.63 20.70 -4.87
CA VAL A 42 3.36 20.05 -3.57
C VAL A 42 4.19 18.77 -3.46
N VAL A 43 4.19 17.93 -4.50
CA VAL A 43 5.00 16.69 -4.57
C VAL A 43 6.49 17.01 -4.39
N ARG A 44 6.99 18.00 -5.13
CA ARG A 44 8.40 18.44 -5.05
C ARG A 44 8.76 18.87 -3.61
N ASN A 45 7.96 19.75 -3.01
CA ASN A 45 8.22 20.24 -1.65
C ASN A 45 8.16 19.12 -0.61
N SER A 46 7.22 18.18 -0.77
CA SER A 46 7.07 17.02 0.12
C SER A 46 8.28 16.09 0.07
N LEU A 47 8.79 15.81 -1.14
CA LEU A 47 9.99 14.99 -1.34
C LEU A 47 11.23 15.68 -0.75
N ILE A 48 11.44 16.96 -1.06
CA ILE A 48 12.59 17.74 -0.54
C ILE A 48 12.57 17.75 0.98
N LYS A 49 11.41 18.09 1.59
CA LYS A 49 11.27 18.13 3.04
C LYS A 49 11.63 16.80 3.69
N ALA A 50 11.03 15.69 3.21
CA ALA A 50 11.28 14.37 3.76
C ALA A 50 12.77 13.96 3.64
N ILE A 51 13.41 14.24 2.48
CA ILE A 51 14.82 13.92 2.26
C ILE A 51 15.72 14.73 3.21
N VAL A 52 15.48 16.04 3.33
CA VAL A 52 16.32 16.93 4.17
C VAL A 52 16.19 16.54 5.65
N GLU A 53 14.97 16.27 6.11
CA GLU A 53 14.70 15.86 7.50
C GLU A 53 15.31 14.48 7.84
N ALA A 54 15.38 13.57 6.84
CA ALA A 54 16.00 12.25 7.03
C ALA A 54 17.54 12.27 7.08
N LEU A 55 18.17 13.36 6.65
CA LEU A 55 19.63 13.45 6.68
C LEU A 55 20.14 13.59 8.12
N PRO A 56 21.11 12.78 8.56
CA PRO A 56 21.74 12.95 9.85
C PRO A 56 22.40 14.33 9.97
N GLU A 57 22.40 14.89 11.18
CA GLU A 57 23.10 16.16 11.48
C GLU A 57 24.55 16.12 10.93
N LYS A 58 24.98 17.23 10.35
CA LYS A 58 26.32 17.40 9.72
C LYS A 58 26.61 16.47 8.54
N SER A 59 25.60 15.73 8.03
CA SER A 59 25.76 14.90 6.82
C SER A 59 25.53 15.69 5.55
N ASN A 60 26.34 15.41 4.53
CA ASN A 60 26.12 15.96 3.18
C ASN A 60 25.26 14.96 2.38
N LYS A 61 24.25 15.45 1.66
CA LYS A 61 23.46 14.67 0.71
C LYS A 61 24.32 13.96 -0.35
N ASP A 62 25.49 14.50 -0.68
CA ASP A 62 26.45 13.89 -1.57
C ASP A 62 27.02 12.54 -1.09
N ASN A 63 26.83 12.21 0.18
CA ASN A 63 27.18 10.92 0.77
C ASN A 63 26.14 9.82 0.51
N ILE A 64 24.98 10.17 -0.08
CA ILE A 64 23.96 9.20 -0.50
C ILE A 64 24.41 8.58 -1.82
N LYS A 65 24.79 7.32 -1.79
CA LYS A 65 25.26 6.59 -2.98
C LYS A 65 24.12 6.17 -3.91
N SER A 66 23.02 5.74 -3.32
CA SER A 66 21.84 5.26 -4.04
C SER A 66 20.58 5.60 -3.28
N ALA A 67 19.51 5.90 -4.00
CA ALA A 67 18.19 6.15 -3.46
C ALA A 67 17.14 5.28 -4.19
N CYS A 68 16.19 4.72 -3.43
CA CYS A 68 15.04 4.03 -3.99
C CYS A 68 13.77 4.74 -3.54
N ILE A 69 12.89 5.05 -4.50
CA ILE A 69 11.57 5.62 -4.22
C ILE A 69 10.48 4.62 -4.59
N SER A 70 9.55 4.44 -3.65
CA SER A 70 8.28 3.73 -3.80
C SER A 70 7.20 4.72 -4.23
N ILE A 71 6.49 4.42 -5.30
CA ILE A 71 5.44 5.30 -5.82
C ILE A 71 4.18 4.50 -6.10
N ALA A 72 3.05 4.95 -5.54
CA ALA A 72 1.73 4.39 -5.81
C ALA A 72 1.18 4.87 -7.15
N GLY A 73 0.52 3.97 -7.91
CA GLY A 73 -0.27 4.33 -9.09
C GLY A 73 0.51 4.95 -10.24
N THR A 74 1.76 4.55 -10.48
CA THR A 74 2.58 5.08 -11.58
C THR A 74 2.07 4.65 -12.95
N LEU A 75 1.37 5.55 -13.63
CA LEU A 75 1.09 5.47 -15.05
C LEU A 75 2.17 6.27 -15.81
N GLY A 76 2.96 5.57 -16.63
CA GLY A 76 3.85 6.06 -17.69
C GLY A 76 4.69 7.34 -17.46
N GLY A 77 4.09 8.52 -17.47
CA GLY A 77 4.81 9.80 -17.44
C GLY A 77 5.34 10.23 -16.07
N ASN A 78 4.72 9.79 -14.99
CA ASN A 78 5.03 10.25 -13.62
C ASN A 78 6.43 9.84 -13.14
N THR A 79 6.95 8.70 -13.62
CA THR A 79 8.29 8.22 -13.24
C THR A 79 9.40 9.14 -13.74
N LYS A 80 9.25 9.75 -14.93
CA LYS A 80 10.21 10.69 -15.48
C LYS A 80 10.28 11.96 -14.63
N ILE A 81 9.14 12.54 -14.31
CA ILE A 81 9.03 13.74 -13.47
C ILE A 81 9.66 13.52 -12.08
N ILE A 82 9.33 12.40 -11.43
CA ILE A 82 9.92 12.07 -10.13
C ILE A 82 11.42 11.89 -10.21
N ARG A 83 11.93 11.26 -11.27
CA ARG A 83 13.36 11.12 -11.48
C ARG A 83 14.05 12.48 -11.68
N GLU A 84 13.44 13.39 -12.41
CA GLU A 84 13.94 14.75 -12.61
C GLU A 84 14.03 15.50 -11.27
N ILE A 85 12.98 15.49 -10.46
CA ILE A 85 12.98 16.09 -9.11
C ILE A 85 14.12 15.51 -8.24
N LEU A 86 14.23 14.17 -8.22
CA LEU A 86 15.26 13.53 -7.40
C LEU A 86 16.69 13.81 -7.90
N ASN A 87 16.91 13.89 -9.21
CA ASN A 87 18.20 14.24 -9.77
C ASN A 87 18.62 15.69 -9.45
N GLU A 88 17.68 16.62 -9.36
CA GLU A 88 17.96 17.99 -8.92
C GLU A 88 18.37 18.05 -7.44
N VAL A 89 17.70 17.28 -6.60
CA VAL A 89 17.95 17.24 -5.14
C VAL A 89 19.19 16.42 -4.81
N LEU A 90 19.42 15.33 -5.53
CA LEU A 90 20.45 14.31 -5.31
C LEU A 90 21.27 14.05 -6.58
N PRO A 91 22.03 15.04 -7.11
CA PRO A 91 22.63 14.98 -8.45
C PRO A 91 23.72 13.91 -8.60
N LYS A 92 24.29 13.43 -7.48
CA LYS A 92 25.36 12.40 -7.48
C LYS A 92 24.86 11.02 -7.08
N THR A 93 23.53 10.83 -6.95
CA THR A 93 22.90 9.63 -6.39
C THR A 93 22.29 8.78 -7.50
N SER A 94 22.53 7.47 -7.48
CA SER A 94 21.81 6.53 -8.36
C SER A 94 20.36 6.38 -7.92
N ILE A 95 19.39 6.72 -8.81
CA ILE A 95 17.97 6.72 -8.50
C ILE A 95 17.29 5.45 -9.02
N ILE A 96 16.65 4.71 -8.12
CA ILE A 96 15.84 3.52 -8.39
C ILE A 96 14.38 3.89 -8.13
N ILE A 97 13.50 3.57 -9.07
CA ILE A 97 12.05 3.75 -8.89
C ILE A 97 11.40 2.37 -8.85
N LYS A 98 10.60 2.14 -7.82
CA LYS A 98 9.84 0.90 -7.60
C LYS A 98 8.37 1.21 -7.41
N ARG A 99 7.53 0.22 -7.70
CA ARG A 99 6.11 0.29 -7.39
C ARG A 99 5.88 0.00 -5.91
N ASP A 100 4.85 0.60 -5.33
CA ASP A 100 4.48 0.46 -3.93
C ASP A 100 4.33 -1.01 -3.49
N TYR A 101 3.69 -1.85 -4.32
CA TYR A 101 3.51 -3.27 -4.03
C TYR A 101 4.83 -4.09 -4.04
N GLU A 102 5.82 -3.70 -4.85
CA GLU A 102 7.14 -4.34 -4.82
C GLU A 102 7.85 -4.06 -3.49
N ILE A 103 7.71 -2.83 -3.00
CA ILE A 103 8.29 -2.40 -1.72
C ILE A 103 7.54 -3.01 -0.54
N ALA A 104 6.20 -3.05 -0.58
CA ALA A 104 5.41 -3.71 0.46
C ALA A 104 5.74 -5.21 0.58
N HIS A 105 6.01 -5.89 -0.54
CA HIS A 105 6.50 -7.27 -0.52
C HIS A 105 7.83 -7.38 0.24
N ILE A 106 8.77 -6.48 -0.02
CA ILE A 106 10.07 -6.47 0.67
C ILE A 106 9.88 -6.13 2.16
N ALA A 107 8.97 -5.19 2.48
CA ALA A 107 8.64 -4.86 3.86
C ALA A 107 8.10 -6.07 4.66
N CYS A 108 7.33 -6.97 4.01
CA CYS A 108 6.81 -8.18 4.63
C CYS A 108 7.84 -9.32 4.70
N PHE A 109 8.63 -9.51 3.64
CA PHE A 109 9.42 -10.73 3.44
C PHE A 109 10.92 -10.53 3.41
N ASN A 110 11.41 -9.30 3.46
CA ASN A 110 12.85 -8.97 3.41
C ASN A 110 13.58 -9.72 2.28
N PHE A 111 13.11 -9.55 1.04
CA PHE A 111 13.61 -10.19 -0.19
C PHE A 111 13.41 -11.71 -0.29
N LYS A 112 12.74 -12.36 0.68
CA LYS A 112 12.39 -13.78 0.59
C LYS A 112 11.15 -13.99 -0.28
N PRO A 113 10.94 -15.19 -0.84
CA PRO A 113 9.72 -15.53 -1.55
C PRO A 113 8.46 -15.35 -0.70
N GLY A 114 7.35 -14.94 -1.34
CA GLY A 114 6.06 -14.78 -0.70
C GLY A 114 5.06 -14.03 -1.57
N VAL A 115 3.82 -13.95 -1.12
CA VAL A 115 2.74 -13.16 -1.71
C VAL A 115 2.23 -12.18 -0.66
N VAL A 116 2.27 -10.89 -0.95
CA VAL A 116 1.64 -9.84 -0.12
C VAL A 116 0.34 -9.39 -0.78
N PHE A 117 -0.72 -9.26 0.02
CA PHE A 117 -1.92 -8.53 -0.36
C PHE A 117 -1.89 -7.15 0.31
N ILE A 118 -2.11 -6.11 -0.47
CA ILE A 118 -2.20 -4.74 0.04
C ILE A 118 -3.67 -4.34 0.04
N ALA A 119 -4.23 -4.12 1.22
CA ALA A 119 -5.57 -3.59 1.45
C ALA A 119 -5.48 -2.16 2.00
N GLY A 120 -5.29 -1.21 1.10
CA GLY A 120 -5.28 0.22 1.37
C GLY A 120 -6.55 0.90 0.87
N THR A 121 -6.43 2.12 0.32
CA THR A 121 -7.52 2.77 -0.43
C THR A 121 -7.93 1.93 -1.64
N GLY A 122 -6.99 1.35 -2.39
CA GLY A 122 -7.19 0.30 -3.37
C GLY A 122 -6.60 -1.02 -2.89
N SER A 123 -6.63 -2.07 -3.73
CA SER A 123 -6.07 -3.38 -3.41
C SER A 123 -5.26 -3.98 -4.52
N ILE A 124 -4.30 -4.83 -4.16
CA ILE A 124 -3.47 -5.60 -5.09
C ILE A 124 -2.78 -6.74 -4.36
N ALA A 125 -2.69 -7.91 -4.99
CA ALA A 125 -1.77 -8.96 -4.57
C ALA A 125 -0.52 -8.96 -5.45
N TYR A 126 0.64 -9.10 -4.83
CA TYR A 126 1.92 -9.21 -5.52
C TYR A 126 2.77 -10.31 -4.89
N GLY A 127 3.35 -11.15 -5.71
CA GLY A 127 4.15 -12.26 -5.24
C GLY A 127 5.45 -12.47 -6.01
N VAL A 128 6.42 -13.08 -5.33
CA VAL A 128 7.70 -13.52 -5.88
C VAL A 128 7.98 -14.93 -5.36
N ASN A 129 8.28 -15.89 -6.25
CA ASN A 129 8.62 -17.26 -5.86
C ASN A 129 10.15 -17.47 -5.67
N GLU A 130 10.54 -18.70 -5.37
CA GLU A 130 11.94 -19.10 -5.12
C GLU A 130 12.84 -18.88 -6.34
N LYS A 131 12.27 -18.92 -7.55
CA LYS A 131 12.98 -18.68 -8.82
C LYS A 131 13.08 -17.21 -9.19
N GLY A 132 12.46 -16.31 -8.38
CA GLY A 132 12.39 -14.88 -8.66
C GLY A 132 11.32 -14.50 -9.70
N GLU A 133 10.45 -15.44 -10.08
CA GLU A 133 9.29 -15.17 -10.92
C GLU A 133 8.29 -14.31 -10.14
N ARG A 134 7.62 -13.40 -10.85
CA ARG A 134 6.76 -12.37 -10.24
C ARG A 134 5.36 -12.44 -10.80
N VAL A 135 4.39 -12.21 -9.95
CA VAL A 135 2.98 -12.12 -10.35
C VAL A 135 2.32 -10.92 -9.70
N ARG A 136 1.39 -10.32 -10.44
CA ARG A 136 0.41 -9.36 -9.93
C ARG A 136 -0.98 -9.93 -10.15
N VAL A 137 -1.84 -9.84 -9.13
CA VAL A 137 -3.25 -10.20 -9.19
C VAL A 137 -4.07 -9.02 -8.66
N GLY A 138 -5.12 -8.67 -9.36
CA GLY A 138 -5.93 -7.48 -9.05
C GLY A 138 -5.20 -6.16 -9.32
N GLY A 139 -5.55 -5.11 -8.59
CA GLY A 139 -4.97 -3.78 -8.77
C GLY A 139 -5.38 -3.10 -10.08
N TRP A 140 -6.59 -3.36 -10.56
CA TRP A 140 -7.13 -2.78 -11.79
C TRP A 140 -7.72 -1.38 -11.59
N GLY A 141 -7.73 -0.91 -10.36
CA GLY A 141 -8.30 0.37 -9.97
C GLY A 141 -9.78 0.28 -9.60
N HIS A 142 -10.25 1.29 -8.92
CA HIS A 142 -11.55 1.33 -8.24
C HIS A 142 -12.79 1.25 -9.17
N LEU A 143 -12.63 1.49 -10.46
CA LEU A 143 -13.77 1.41 -11.41
C LEU A 143 -14.11 -0.03 -11.80
N VAL A 144 -13.10 -0.92 -11.87
CA VAL A 144 -13.25 -2.28 -12.39
C VAL A 144 -12.54 -3.34 -11.54
N GLY A 145 -12.14 -2.99 -10.31
CA GLY A 145 -11.38 -3.83 -9.40
C GLY A 145 -11.27 -3.22 -8.01
N ASP A 146 -10.10 -3.38 -7.39
CA ASP A 146 -9.79 -2.97 -6.01
C ASP A 146 -10.67 -3.70 -4.96
N GLU A 147 -11.14 -4.92 -5.26
CA GLU A 147 -11.91 -5.78 -4.36
C GLU A 147 -11.13 -6.04 -3.06
N GLY A 148 -11.82 -6.04 -1.93
CA GLY A 148 -11.20 -6.20 -0.61
C GLY A 148 -10.43 -4.97 -0.10
N SER A 149 -10.50 -3.83 -0.79
CA SER A 149 -9.91 -2.55 -0.38
C SER A 149 -10.85 -1.71 0.48
N GLY A 150 -10.32 -0.63 1.06
CA GLY A 150 -11.13 0.38 1.74
C GLY A 150 -12.15 1.05 0.82
N TYR A 151 -11.79 1.30 -0.45
CA TYR A 151 -12.74 1.84 -1.42
C TYR A 151 -13.90 0.88 -1.66
N TRP A 152 -13.60 -0.40 -1.91
CA TRP A 152 -14.62 -1.41 -2.16
C TRP A 152 -15.54 -1.60 -0.95
N VAL A 153 -14.99 -1.70 0.25
CA VAL A 153 -15.75 -1.82 1.49
C VAL A 153 -16.59 -0.58 1.75
N GLY A 154 -16.04 0.62 1.55
CA GLY A 154 -16.79 1.87 1.66
C GLY A 154 -17.94 1.94 0.67
N GLN A 155 -17.71 1.53 -0.59
CA GLN A 155 -18.74 1.50 -1.63
C GLN A 155 -19.88 0.52 -1.30
N GLU A 156 -19.55 -0.70 -0.84
CA GLU A 156 -20.53 -1.68 -0.41
C GLU A 156 -21.31 -1.20 0.82
N GLY A 157 -20.64 -0.52 1.76
CA GLY A 157 -21.29 0.09 2.92
C GLY A 157 -22.29 1.20 2.54
N VAL A 158 -21.88 2.11 1.64
CA VAL A 158 -22.78 3.15 1.10
C VAL A 158 -23.97 2.50 0.41
N ARG A 159 -23.73 1.51 -0.48
CA ARG A 159 -24.81 0.78 -1.18
C ARG A 159 -25.78 0.10 -0.21
N ALA A 160 -25.26 -0.52 0.85
CA ALA A 160 -26.08 -1.22 1.85
C ALA A 160 -26.94 -0.23 2.62
N GLY A 161 -26.38 0.90 3.08
CA GLY A 161 -27.14 1.97 3.75
C GLY A 161 -28.26 2.53 2.88
N LEU A 162 -27.97 2.81 1.60
CA LEU A 162 -28.97 3.33 0.64
C LEU A 162 -30.05 2.28 0.33
N LYS A 163 -29.68 1.00 0.16
CA LYS A 163 -30.68 -0.05 -0.03
C LYS A 163 -31.61 -0.21 1.18
N PHE A 164 -31.11 -0.05 2.38
CA PHE A 164 -31.94 -0.06 3.59
C PHE A 164 -32.91 1.14 3.59
N TYR A 165 -32.41 2.35 3.29
CA TYR A 165 -33.25 3.54 3.16
C TYR A 165 -34.40 3.34 2.15
N ASP A 166 -34.10 2.74 1.00
CA ASP A 166 -35.08 2.44 -0.06
C ASP A 166 -36.08 1.32 0.31
N GLY A 167 -35.94 0.64 1.44
CA GLY A 167 -36.74 -0.52 1.82
C GLY A 167 -36.40 -1.81 1.06
N ARG A 168 -35.30 -1.86 0.30
CA ARG A 168 -34.81 -3.05 -0.47
C ARG A 168 -33.65 -3.76 0.18
N GLY A 169 -33.15 -3.30 1.32
CA GLY A 169 -32.00 -3.85 2.04
C GLY A 169 -32.37 -4.40 3.41
N GLN A 170 -31.45 -5.16 3.97
CA GLN A 170 -31.56 -5.61 5.35
C GLN A 170 -31.38 -4.45 6.33
N PRO A 171 -31.96 -4.51 7.54
CA PRO A 171 -31.73 -3.51 8.58
C PRO A 171 -30.26 -3.33 8.89
N THR A 172 -29.80 -2.06 8.91
CA THR A 172 -28.41 -1.71 9.17
C THR A 172 -28.30 -0.29 9.70
N ILE A 173 -27.30 -0.05 10.57
CA ILE A 173 -26.96 1.28 11.06
C ILE A 173 -26.13 2.10 10.05
N LEU A 174 -25.67 1.48 8.96
CA LEU A 174 -24.82 2.11 7.95
C LEU A 174 -25.46 3.34 7.31
N TYR A 175 -26.80 3.39 7.21
CA TYR A 175 -27.48 4.58 6.69
C TYR A 175 -27.30 5.80 7.62
N ASN A 176 -27.45 5.60 8.93
CA ASN A 176 -27.22 6.67 9.90
C ASN A 176 -25.77 7.15 9.88
N TYR A 177 -24.82 6.23 9.79
CA TYR A 177 -23.41 6.56 9.65
C TYR A 177 -23.08 7.25 8.33
N LEU A 178 -23.78 6.92 7.26
CA LEU A 178 -23.61 7.64 5.98
C LEU A 178 -24.05 9.10 6.10
N LYS A 179 -25.17 9.37 6.75
CA LYS A 179 -25.63 10.74 7.03
C LYS A 179 -24.63 11.52 7.89
N GLU A 180 -24.19 10.91 9.00
CA GLU A 180 -23.18 11.47 9.89
C GLU A 180 -21.90 11.81 9.12
N TYR A 181 -21.39 10.86 8.34
CA TYR A 181 -20.17 11.02 7.55
C TYR A 181 -20.25 12.13 6.50
N LEU A 182 -21.39 12.26 5.84
CA LEU A 182 -21.62 13.27 4.82
C LEU A 182 -22.10 14.63 5.40
N GLY A 183 -22.34 14.74 6.71
CA GLY A 183 -22.85 15.94 7.37
C GLY A 183 -24.28 16.27 6.94
N ILE A 184 -25.14 15.26 6.70
CA ILE A 184 -26.51 15.44 6.20
C ILE A 184 -27.49 15.33 7.36
N GLU A 185 -28.21 16.42 7.63
CA GLU A 185 -29.25 16.47 8.67
C GLU A 185 -30.61 16.00 8.14
N ASN A 186 -30.91 16.27 6.87
CA ASN A 186 -32.19 15.98 6.24
C ASN A 186 -32.20 14.64 5.52
N ASP A 187 -33.27 13.84 5.69
CA ASP A 187 -33.47 12.57 4.96
C ASP A 187 -33.93 12.82 3.50
N SER A 188 -33.08 13.52 2.73
CA SER A 188 -33.34 13.81 1.33
C SER A 188 -32.35 13.04 0.44
N PRO A 189 -32.83 12.20 -0.50
CA PRO A 189 -32.00 11.56 -1.51
C PRO A 189 -31.12 12.54 -2.27
N ASP A 190 -31.65 13.71 -2.62
CA ASP A 190 -30.92 14.74 -3.36
C ASP A 190 -29.72 15.28 -2.56
N SER A 191 -29.84 15.37 -1.22
CA SER A 191 -28.73 15.80 -0.36
C SER A 191 -27.58 14.79 -0.38
N ILE A 192 -27.89 13.50 -0.33
CA ILE A 192 -26.88 12.42 -0.40
C ILE A 192 -26.22 12.39 -1.78
N ILE A 193 -27.04 12.45 -2.86
CA ILE A 193 -26.54 12.50 -4.24
C ILE A 193 -25.62 13.70 -4.40
N ARG A 194 -26.05 14.89 -4.00
CA ARG A 194 -25.23 16.10 -4.08
C ARG A 194 -23.92 15.96 -3.32
N ALA A 195 -23.95 15.50 -2.07
CA ALA A 195 -22.73 15.34 -1.26
C ALA A 195 -21.71 14.40 -1.92
N ILE A 196 -22.16 13.28 -2.50
CA ILE A 196 -21.28 12.32 -3.17
C ILE A 196 -20.76 12.87 -4.50
N TYR A 197 -21.65 13.41 -5.37
CA TYR A 197 -21.30 13.76 -6.75
C TYR A 197 -20.61 15.11 -6.89
N SER A 198 -20.78 16.04 -5.93
CA SER A 198 -20.06 17.33 -5.92
C SER A 198 -18.65 17.23 -5.35
N SER A 199 -18.27 16.11 -4.71
CA SER A 199 -16.93 15.92 -4.22
C SER A 199 -15.91 15.90 -5.35
N GLU A 200 -14.84 16.68 -5.23
CA GLU A 200 -13.71 16.66 -6.18
C GLU A 200 -12.99 15.31 -6.21
N ASN A 201 -12.88 14.66 -5.06
CA ASN A 201 -12.22 13.36 -4.94
C ASN A 201 -13.19 12.27 -4.44
N LYS A 202 -14.05 11.81 -5.36
CA LYS A 202 -15.07 10.78 -5.09
C LYS A 202 -14.46 9.48 -4.59
N LYS A 203 -13.27 9.10 -5.08
CA LYS A 203 -12.57 7.89 -4.65
C LYS A 203 -12.23 7.98 -3.16
N THR A 204 -11.64 9.08 -2.73
CA THR A 204 -11.28 9.30 -1.33
C THR A 204 -12.51 9.39 -0.44
N LEU A 205 -13.57 10.07 -0.90
CA LEU A 205 -14.84 10.16 -0.17
C LEU A 205 -15.43 8.76 0.08
N ILE A 206 -15.56 7.93 -0.93
CA ILE A 206 -16.12 6.58 -0.79
C ILE A 206 -15.23 5.70 0.07
N ALA A 207 -13.91 5.71 -0.13
CA ALA A 207 -12.98 4.95 0.69
C ALA A 207 -13.00 5.39 2.16
N GLY A 208 -13.24 6.68 2.43
CA GLY A 208 -13.36 7.25 3.77
C GLY A 208 -14.57 6.74 4.56
N PHE A 209 -15.52 6.08 3.91
CA PHE A 209 -16.65 5.44 4.61
C PHE A 209 -16.30 4.04 5.17
N ALA A 210 -15.22 3.40 4.70
CA ALA A 210 -14.82 2.07 5.20
C ALA A 210 -14.62 1.99 6.73
N PRO A 211 -14.02 2.97 7.42
CA PRO A 211 -13.96 2.98 8.88
C PRO A 211 -15.34 2.91 9.57
N TYR A 212 -16.38 3.51 8.99
CA TYR A 212 -17.74 3.45 9.52
C TYR A 212 -18.34 2.05 9.33
N VAL A 213 -18.03 1.35 8.24
CA VAL A 213 -18.41 -0.07 8.06
C VAL A 213 -17.74 -0.93 9.13
N VAL A 214 -16.44 -0.72 9.39
CA VAL A 214 -15.72 -1.43 10.46
C VAL A 214 -16.31 -1.13 11.83
N LYS A 215 -16.65 0.14 12.10
CA LYS A 215 -17.31 0.56 13.35
C LYS A 215 -18.66 -0.15 13.53
N ALA A 216 -19.51 -0.14 12.48
CA ALA A 216 -20.80 -0.83 12.51
C ALA A 216 -20.66 -2.34 12.77
N ALA A 217 -19.68 -2.98 12.14
CA ALA A 217 -19.41 -4.41 12.37
C ALA A 217 -18.98 -4.71 13.81
N ARG A 218 -18.19 -3.83 14.44
CA ARG A 218 -17.83 -3.93 15.87
C ARG A 218 -19.02 -3.78 16.78
N GLU A 219 -19.99 -2.95 16.40
CA GLU A 219 -21.24 -2.74 17.13
C GLU A 219 -22.29 -3.85 16.91
N GLY A 220 -21.95 -4.84 16.08
CA GLY A 220 -22.80 -6.02 15.87
C GLY A 220 -23.70 -5.95 14.64
N ASP A 221 -23.56 -4.93 13.78
CA ASP A 221 -24.32 -4.83 12.53
C ASP A 221 -23.96 -5.99 11.59
N GLN A 222 -24.96 -6.82 11.27
CA GLN A 222 -24.77 -8.05 10.49
C GLN A 222 -24.43 -7.72 9.02
N VAL A 223 -24.99 -6.65 8.46
CA VAL A 223 -24.72 -6.23 7.07
C VAL A 223 -23.27 -5.79 6.94
N ALA A 224 -22.77 -5.00 7.89
CA ALA A 224 -21.38 -4.57 7.92
C ALA A 224 -20.42 -5.75 8.10
N ARG A 225 -20.76 -6.74 8.93
CA ARG A 225 -19.96 -7.98 9.09
C ARG A 225 -19.89 -8.77 7.78
N LEU A 226 -21.02 -8.96 7.09
CA LEU A 226 -21.05 -9.64 5.80
C LEU A 226 -20.20 -8.91 4.73
N ILE A 227 -20.17 -7.58 4.73
CA ILE A 227 -19.30 -6.82 3.82
C ILE A 227 -17.83 -7.14 4.10
N LEU A 228 -17.40 -7.19 5.37
CA LEU A 228 -16.03 -7.51 5.74
C LEU A 228 -15.67 -8.98 5.46
N GLU A 229 -16.62 -9.91 5.62
CA GLU A 229 -16.46 -11.33 5.25
C GLU A 229 -16.23 -11.49 3.74
N ARG A 230 -17.00 -10.78 2.92
CA ARG A 230 -16.82 -10.74 1.46
C ARG A 230 -15.49 -10.10 1.08
N ALA A 231 -15.07 -9.04 1.75
CA ALA A 231 -13.75 -8.47 1.54
C ALA A 231 -12.63 -9.48 1.81
N ALA A 232 -12.77 -10.29 2.87
CA ALA A 232 -11.83 -11.37 3.17
C ALA A 232 -11.85 -12.48 2.10
N GLU A 233 -12.99 -12.79 1.48
CA GLU A 233 -13.10 -13.74 0.37
C GLU A 233 -12.32 -13.27 -0.86
N GLU A 234 -12.44 -12.00 -1.22
CA GLU A 234 -11.69 -11.40 -2.33
C GLU A 234 -10.17 -11.44 -2.08
N ILE A 235 -9.75 -11.18 -0.84
CA ILE A 235 -8.35 -11.30 -0.42
C ILE A 235 -7.85 -12.74 -0.59
N VAL A 236 -8.61 -13.73 -0.11
CA VAL A 236 -8.26 -15.15 -0.22
C VAL A 236 -8.21 -15.61 -1.67
N SER A 237 -9.18 -15.19 -2.49
CA SER A 237 -9.21 -15.47 -3.93
C SER A 237 -7.96 -14.95 -4.63
N SER A 238 -7.53 -13.74 -4.28
CA SER A 238 -6.31 -13.13 -4.82
C SER A 238 -5.04 -13.89 -4.43
N TYR A 239 -4.95 -14.39 -3.18
CA TYR A 239 -3.84 -15.26 -2.75
C TYR A 239 -3.83 -16.56 -3.54
N LEU A 240 -4.97 -17.22 -3.69
CA LEU A 240 -5.09 -18.46 -4.45
C LEU A 240 -4.58 -18.29 -5.88
N ALA A 241 -5.06 -17.26 -6.56
CA ALA A 241 -4.64 -16.97 -7.91
C ALA A 241 -3.13 -16.70 -8.01
N ALA A 242 -2.55 -15.96 -7.06
CA ALA A 242 -1.12 -15.68 -7.03
C ALA A 242 -0.29 -16.93 -6.76
N VAL A 243 -0.69 -17.75 -5.77
CA VAL A 243 -0.01 -18.99 -5.39
C VAL A 243 -0.02 -19.99 -6.56
N GLN A 244 -1.16 -20.18 -7.22
CA GLN A 244 -1.29 -21.08 -8.37
C GLN A 244 -0.39 -20.65 -9.54
N ARG A 245 -0.33 -19.35 -9.83
CA ARG A 245 0.48 -18.82 -10.94
C ARG A 245 1.98 -18.89 -10.66
N LEU A 246 2.40 -18.76 -9.40
CA LEU A 246 3.81 -18.78 -8.99
C LEU A 246 4.34 -20.18 -8.70
N LYS A 247 3.46 -21.17 -8.53
CA LYS A 247 3.84 -22.58 -8.28
C LYS A 247 4.88 -22.71 -7.16
N PHE A 248 4.57 -22.17 -5.99
CA PHE A 248 5.45 -22.30 -4.82
C PHE A 248 5.67 -23.77 -4.44
N GLU A 249 6.89 -24.10 -4.01
CA GLU A 249 7.20 -25.41 -3.42
C GLU A 249 6.47 -25.63 -2.09
N SER A 250 6.30 -24.57 -1.30
CA SER A 250 5.52 -24.53 -0.07
C SER A 250 5.05 -23.10 0.18
N ILE A 251 3.84 -22.95 0.71
CA ILE A 251 3.27 -21.65 1.09
C ILE A 251 3.52 -21.26 2.55
N GLN A 252 4.12 -22.16 3.35
CA GLN A 252 4.37 -21.91 4.76
C GLN A 252 5.17 -20.61 4.98
N GLY A 253 4.61 -19.69 5.77
CA GLY A 253 5.19 -18.39 6.06
C GLY A 253 5.37 -17.46 4.84
N LYS A 254 4.64 -17.69 3.74
CA LYS A 254 4.75 -16.95 2.48
C LYS A 254 3.53 -16.09 2.15
N LEU A 255 2.55 -16.02 3.03
CA LEU A 255 1.42 -15.10 2.88
C LEU A 255 1.63 -13.88 3.77
N GLY A 256 1.46 -12.69 3.21
CA GLY A 256 1.61 -11.43 3.92
C GLY A 256 0.51 -10.45 3.58
N ILE A 257 0.18 -9.54 4.50
CA ILE A 257 -0.85 -8.54 4.32
C ILE A 257 -0.37 -7.18 4.83
N ALA A 258 -0.70 -6.13 4.08
CA ALA A 258 -0.36 -4.76 4.39
C ALA A 258 -1.52 -3.81 4.00
N GLY A 259 -1.38 -2.53 4.34
CA GLY A 259 -2.30 -1.47 3.92
C GLY A 259 -3.14 -0.92 5.05
N GLY A 260 -3.44 0.38 4.95
CA GLY A 260 -4.10 1.13 6.03
C GLY A 260 -5.51 0.63 6.35
N PHE A 261 -6.27 0.17 5.35
CA PHE A 261 -7.59 -0.39 5.58
C PHE A 261 -7.50 -1.69 6.41
N TYR A 262 -6.60 -2.62 6.02
CA TYR A 262 -6.41 -3.83 6.80
C TYR A 262 -6.06 -3.52 8.26
N PHE A 263 -5.10 -2.62 8.51
CA PHE A 263 -4.71 -2.30 9.88
C PHE A 263 -5.85 -1.66 10.68
N GLY A 264 -6.71 -0.86 10.05
CA GLY A 264 -7.90 -0.29 10.68
C GLY A 264 -9.00 -1.31 11.03
N ALA A 265 -9.04 -2.44 10.31
CA ALA A 265 -10.01 -3.53 10.47
C ALA A 265 -9.38 -4.84 10.97
N ARG A 266 -8.13 -4.81 11.43
CA ARG A 266 -7.30 -5.98 11.73
C ARG A 266 -7.95 -6.96 12.72
N ASP A 267 -8.57 -6.44 13.74
CA ASP A 267 -9.27 -7.21 14.79
C ASP A 267 -10.41 -8.07 14.25
N ILE A 268 -11.05 -7.63 13.16
CA ILE A 268 -12.12 -8.38 12.48
C ILE A 268 -11.55 -9.20 11.33
N LEU A 269 -10.77 -8.58 10.44
CA LEU A 269 -10.31 -9.24 9.21
C LEU A 269 -9.30 -10.35 9.47
N LYS A 270 -8.36 -10.18 10.40
CA LYS A 270 -7.30 -11.17 10.62
C LYS A 270 -7.83 -12.53 11.03
N PRO A 271 -8.76 -12.67 12.01
CA PRO A 271 -9.37 -13.96 12.37
C PRO A 271 -10.09 -14.61 11.19
N ILE A 272 -10.87 -13.83 10.42
CA ILE A 272 -11.60 -14.34 9.25
C ILE A 272 -10.63 -14.85 8.17
N LEU A 273 -9.58 -14.08 7.89
CA LEU A 273 -8.56 -14.46 6.91
C LEU A 273 -7.83 -15.75 7.33
N LEU A 274 -7.38 -15.84 8.59
CA LEU A 274 -6.70 -17.03 9.09
C LEU A 274 -7.59 -18.28 9.01
N TRP A 275 -8.87 -18.17 9.36
CA TRP A 275 -9.83 -19.25 9.24
C TRP A 275 -10.04 -19.69 7.78
N LYS A 276 -10.28 -18.72 6.86
CA LYS A 276 -10.50 -19.02 5.44
C LYS A 276 -9.23 -19.59 4.77
N LEU A 277 -8.08 -19.01 5.05
CA LEU A 277 -6.79 -19.48 4.51
C LEU A 277 -6.43 -20.85 5.06
N GLY A 278 -6.68 -21.12 6.34
CA GLY A 278 -6.48 -22.45 6.96
C GLY A 278 -7.32 -23.53 6.28
N ARG A 279 -8.57 -23.23 5.90
CA ARG A 279 -9.40 -24.18 5.12
C ARG A 279 -8.88 -24.48 3.73
N VAL A 280 -8.16 -23.54 3.13
CA VAL A 280 -7.64 -23.67 1.76
C VAL A 280 -6.25 -24.30 1.73
N PHE A 281 -5.39 -23.89 2.64
CA PHE A 281 -3.97 -24.23 2.64
C PHE A 281 -3.55 -25.13 3.81
N GLY A 282 -4.48 -25.51 4.70
CA GLY A 282 -4.21 -26.23 5.94
C GLY A 282 -3.80 -25.33 7.11
N ASP A 283 -3.65 -25.90 8.30
CA ASP A 283 -3.43 -25.16 9.56
C ASP A 283 -2.07 -24.43 9.67
N ILE A 284 -1.24 -24.47 8.64
CA ILE A 284 0.13 -23.94 8.63
C ILE A 284 0.20 -22.47 8.17
N VAL A 285 -0.94 -21.81 8.04
CA VAL A 285 -0.97 -20.45 7.52
C VAL A 285 -0.60 -19.44 8.59
N ASP A 286 0.60 -18.86 8.44
CA ASP A 286 1.02 -17.64 9.14
C ASP A 286 0.85 -16.44 8.20
N LEU A 287 -0.01 -15.50 8.59
CA LEU A 287 -0.24 -14.27 7.84
C LEU A 287 0.72 -13.18 8.35
N LYS A 288 1.80 -12.96 7.60
CA LYS A 288 2.84 -11.99 7.96
C LYS A 288 2.35 -10.56 7.75
N GLU A 289 2.77 -9.69 8.63
CA GLU A 289 2.63 -8.24 8.51
C GLU A 289 4.01 -7.63 8.22
N PRO A 290 4.08 -6.38 7.70
CA PRO A 290 5.36 -5.72 7.48
C PRO A 290 6.22 -5.66 8.75
N ILE A 291 7.48 -6.04 8.62
CA ILE A 291 8.48 -6.01 9.70
C ILE A 291 9.31 -4.73 9.70
N MET A 292 9.10 -3.89 8.70
CA MET A 292 9.74 -2.58 8.55
C MET A 292 8.83 -1.63 7.77
N SER A 293 9.10 -0.32 7.79
CA SER A 293 8.36 0.64 6.96
C SER A 293 8.69 0.47 5.47
N ASN A 294 7.81 0.95 4.59
CA ASN A 294 8.07 0.94 3.16
C ASN A 294 9.31 1.79 2.81
N ALA A 295 9.53 2.91 3.49
CA ALA A 295 10.71 3.73 3.28
C ALA A 295 12.00 3.00 3.68
N GLU A 296 12.00 2.26 4.79
CA GLU A 296 13.11 1.39 5.18
C GLU A 296 13.34 0.27 4.15
N ALA A 297 12.29 -0.40 3.71
CA ALA A 297 12.37 -1.44 2.67
C ALA A 297 12.96 -0.88 1.37
N ALA A 298 12.57 0.33 0.98
CA ALA A 298 13.14 1.04 -0.18
C ALA A 298 14.63 1.36 0.03
N ALA A 299 15.05 1.79 1.23
CA ALA A 299 16.45 2.03 1.54
C ALA A 299 17.30 0.75 1.43
N ARG A 300 16.76 -0.40 1.84
CA ARG A 300 17.40 -1.72 1.67
C ARG A 300 17.51 -2.13 0.19
N VAL A 301 16.54 -1.76 -0.65
CA VAL A 301 16.65 -1.92 -2.12
C VAL A 301 17.80 -1.08 -2.66
N ALA A 302 17.91 0.19 -2.24
CA ALA A 302 19.00 1.07 -2.65
C ALA A 302 20.38 0.50 -2.28
N LEU A 303 20.54 0.00 -1.06
CA LEU A 303 21.76 -0.68 -0.61
C LEU A 303 22.09 -1.91 -1.47
N LYS A 304 21.14 -2.83 -1.62
CA LYS A 304 21.35 -4.12 -2.31
C LYS A 304 21.70 -3.94 -3.80
N THR A 305 21.05 -2.99 -4.47
CA THR A 305 21.33 -2.69 -5.88
C THR A 305 22.73 -2.09 -6.05
N SER A 306 23.16 -1.22 -5.13
CA SER A 306 24.49 -0.61 -5.16
C SER A 306 25.62 -1.64 -4.96
N THR A 307 25.43 -2.65 -4.13
CA THR A 307 26.43 -3.72 -3.91
C THR A 307 26.55 -4.65 -5.11
N ASN A 308 25.44 -4.97 -5.79
CA ASN A 308 25.46 -5.82 -6.99
C ASN A 308 26.16 -5.15 -8.18
N ILE A 309 26.04 -3.82 -8.33
CA ILE A 309 26.76 -3.07 -9.38
C ILE A 309 28.27 -3.10 -9.10
N SER A 310 28.67 -2.94 -7.83
CA SER A 310 30.10 -2.97 -7.44
C SER A 310 30.78 -4.31 -7.67
N GLN A 311 30.03 -5.42 -7.55
CA GLN A 311 30.57 -6.77 -7.81
C GLN A 311 30.73 -7.09 -9.31
N LYS A 312 29.91 -6.48 -10.18
CA LYS A 312 30.01 -6.66 -11.64
C LYS A 312 31.10 -5.81 -12.29
N THR A 313 31.62 -4.81 -11.60
CA THR A 313 32.67 -3.90 -12.09
C THR A 313 34.07 -4.23 -11.59
N THR A 314 34.25 -5.30 -10.81
CA THR A 314 35.60 -5.79 -10.45
C THR A 314 36.13 -6.58 -11.65
N PRO A 315 37.22 -6.12 -12.37
CA PRO A 315 37.80 -6.90 -13.44
C PRO A 315 38.34 -8.20 -12.86
N HIS A 316 37.99 -9.34 -13.45
CA HIS A 316 38.78 -10.54 -13.26
C HIS A 316 40.15 -10.26 -13.79
N ASN A 317 41.14 -10.02 -12.92
CA ASN A 317 42.53 -10.11 -13.28
C ASN A 317 42.80 -11.56 -13.70
N TYR A 318 42.79 -11.81 -14.99
CA TYR A 318 43.46 -12.97 -15.54
C TYR A 318 44.94 -12.75 -15.34
N GLY A 319 45.48 -13.27 -14.26
CA GLY A 319 46.91 -13.42 -14.05
C GLY A 319 47.46 -14.37 -15.11
N SER A 320 48.46 -13.87 -15.80
CA SER A 320 49.33 -14.55 -16.73
C SER A 320 49.93 -15.87 -16.22
#